data_cb9788824129dacea5c69f7a9806ca4b
#
_entry.id   cb9788824129dacea5c69f7a9806ca4b
#
_cell.length_a   1.000
_cell.length_b   1.000
_cell.length_c   1.000
_cell.angle_alpha   90.00
_cell.angle_beta   90.00
_cell.angle_gamma   90.00
#
_symmetry.space_group_name_H-M   'P 1'
#
loop_
_entity.id
_entity.type
_entity.pdbx_description
1 polymer ?
#
loop_
_entity_poly.entity_id
_entity_poly.type
_entity_poly.pdbx_seq_one_letter_code
_entity_poly.pdbx_strand_id
1 'polypeptide(L)'
;MNKIACITGASSGIGLATAQVLANEGFKLVLCGRRKEVLLQLQADLSVETYVLTFDVSVLAEVETAFSSLPEAWKSIDVLVNNAGNAHGLGPIQSGDVADWDAMMHMNVDGLLYVSRAVIPQMIERKTGHIINLSSIAGKQVYPNGNVYCASKAAVEALSQGMRQDLNVHGIKVSNIAPGAVNTGFSQVRFKGDQAKADAVYAGFEPLVAKDVADLIRYMVMAPAHVNIADVTILPTAQASATQINRI
;
A
#
# COMPACT_ATOMS: atom_id res chain seq x y z
N MET A 1 -7.32 2.83 22.08
CA MET A 1 -8.01 1.68 21.44
C MET A 1 -7.07 0.48 21.45
N ASN A 2 -7.55 -0.74 21.72
CA ASN A 2 -6.68 -1.94 21.62
C ASN A 2 -6.68 -2.56 20.21
N LYS A 3 -6.82 -1.75 19.16
CA LYS A 3 -6.87 -2.23 17.78
C LYS A 3 -5.48 -2.29 17.18
N ILE A 4 -5.24 -3.31 16.38
CA ILE A 4 -3.96 -3.56 15.71
C ILE A 4 -4.08 -3.24 14.22
N ALA A 5 -3.20 -2.38 13.72
CA ALA A 5 -3.03 -2.15 12.28
C ALA A 5 -1.71 -2.74 11.78
N CYS A 6 -1.78 -3.57 10.75
CA CYS A 6 -0.63 -4.12 10.05
C CYS A 6 -0.39 -3.32 8.76
N ILE A 7 0.83 -2.82 8.56
CA ILE A 7 1.17 -1.95 7.43
C ILE A 7 2.36 -2.53 6.69
N THR A 8 2.17 -2.93 5.44
CA THR A 8 3.27 -3.35 4.58
C THR A 8 3.97 -2.16 3.94
N GLY A 9 5.29 -2.24 3.77
CA GLY A 9 6.08 -1.12 3.26
C GLY A 9 6.13 0.08 4.23
N ALA A 10 6.07 -0.17 5.54
CA ALA A 10 6.01 0.87 6.59
C ALA A 10 7.29 1.71 6.73
N SER A 11 8.38 1.33 6.08
CA SER A 11 9.68 1.98 6.23
C SER A 11 9.85 3.28 5.42
N SER A 12 8.88 3.70 4.59
CA SER A 12 8.96 4.96 3.81
C SER A 12 7.62 5.37 3.22
N GLY A 13 7.57 6.60 2.71
CA GLY A 13 6.45 7.11 1.91
C GLY A 13 5.09 6.99 2.59
N ILE A 14 4.10 6.53 1.85
CA ILE A 14 2.71 6.41 2.33
C ILE A 14 2.62 5.46 3.53
N GLY A 15 3.37 4.34 3.53
CA GLY A 15 3.35 3.38 4.64
C GLY A 15 3.89 3.97 5.94
N LEU A 16 4.98 4.73 5.88
CA LEU A 16 5.53 5.46 7.03
C LEU A 16 4.53 6.49 7.56
N ALA A 17 3.99 7.33 6.68
CA ALA A 17 3.00 8.34 7.07
C ALA A 17 1.73 7.69 7.66
N THR A 18 1.29 6.56 7.11
CA THR A 18 0.16 5.79 7.63
C THR A 18 0.44 5.26 9.04
N ALA A 19 1.65 4.74 9.29
CA ALA A 19 2.04 4.29 10.63
C ALA A 19 1.97 5.43 11.65
N GLN A 20 2.51 6.61 11.30
CA GLN A 20 2.47 7.79 12.17
C GLN A 20 1.03 8.26 12.46
N VAL A 21 0.20 8.33 11.43
CA VAL A 21 -1.19 8.80 11.57
C VAL A 21 -2.02 7.82 12.40
N LEU A 22 -1.90 6.49 12.18
CA LEU A 22 -2.64 5.49 12.95
C LEU A 22 -2.10 5.35 14.38
N ALA A 23 -0.81 5.58 14.62
CA ALA A 23 -0.26 5.68 15.97
C ALA A 23 -0.92 6.83 16.76
N ASN A 24 -1.09 8.00 16.14
CA ASN A 24 -1.77 9.15 16.77
C ASN A 24 -3.26 8.86 17.10
N GLU A 25 -3.89 7.93 16.39
CA GLU A 25 -5.25 7.43 16.72
C GLU A 25 -5.23 6.31 17.78
N GLY A 26 -4.06 5.94 18.32
CA GLY A 26 -3.91 4.96 19.39
C GLY A 26 -3.96 3.49 18.92
N PHE A 27 -3.69 3.22 17.64
CA PHE A 27 -3.53 1.85 17.16
C PHE A 27 -2.19 1.27 17.61
N LYS A 28 -2.17 0.01 18.00
CA LYS A 28 -0.96 -0.81 18.02
C LYS A 28 -0.58 -1.15 16.58
N LEU A 29 0.71 -1.21 16.26
CA LEU A 29 1.15 -1.34 14.87
C LEU A 29 2.05 -2.56 14.66
N VAL A 30 1.73 -3.35 13.63
CA VAL A 30 2.66 -4.31 13.04
C VAL A 30 3.29 -3.65 11.81
N LEU A 31 4.58 -3.32 11.94
CA LEU A 31 5.36 -2.59 10.92
C LEU A 31 6.11 -3.61 10.05
N CYS A 32 5.70 -3.75 8.78
CA CYS A 32 6.27 -4.75 7.87
C CYS A 32 7.13 -4.10 6.77
N GLY A 33 8.27 -4.72 6.47
CA GLY A 33 9.15 -4.29 5.38
C GLY A 33 10.49 -4.99 5.40
N ARG A 34 11.36 -4.69 4.43
CA ARG A 34 12.68 -5.33 4.28
C ARG A 34 13.78 -4.65 5.08
N ARG A 35 13.64 -3.35 5.37
CA ARG A 35 14.70 -2.52 6.00
C ARG A 35 14.53 -2.52 7.51
N LYS A 36 15.12 -3.54 8.17
CA LYS A 36 14.96 -3.78 9.60
C LYS A 36 15.34 -2.56 10.45
N GLU A 37 16.47 -1.97 10.18
CA GLU A 37 17.01 -0.84 10.98
C GLU A 37 16.08 0.38 10.90
N VAL A 38 15.52 0.65 9.72
CA VAL A 38 14.56 1.75 9.52
C VAL A 38 13.26 1.49 10.26
N LEU A 39 12.78 0.23 10.27
CA LEU A 39 11.57 -0.14 11.01
C LEU A 39 11.80 -0.07 12.53
N LEU A 40 12.97 -0.47 13.02
CA LEU A 40 13.31 -0.35 14.44
C LEU A 40 13.44 1.11 14.87
N GLN A 41 13.98 1.99 14.01
CA GLN A 41 14.00 3.43 14.28
C GLN A 41 12.57 3.98 14.33
N LEU A 42 11.73 3.64 13.35
CA LEU A 42 10.32 4.04 13.37
C LEU A 42 9.61 3.54 14.63
N GLN A 43 9.86 2.30 15.05
CA GLN A 43 9.34 1.76 16.30
C GLN A 43 9.74 2.63 17.52
N ALA A 44 10.99 3.06 17.58
CA ALA A 44 11.48 3.90 18.67
C ALA A 44 10.86 5.32 18.67
N ASP A 45 10.51 5.83 17.49
CA ASP A 45 9.94 7.16 17.32
C ASP A 45 8.43 7.22 17.61
N LEU A 46 7.75 6.06 17.63
CA LEU A 46 6.30 5.98 17.85
C LEU A 46 5.96 5.81 19.34
N SER A 47 4.91 6.49 19.80
CA SER A 47 4.45 6.48 21.19
C SER A 47 3.50 5.33 21.54
N VAL A 48 3.24 4.41 20.60
CA VAL A 48 2.34 3.25 20.76
C VAL A 48 3.12 1.94 20.73
N GLU A 49 2.50 0.87 21.24
CA GLU A 49 3.09 -0.46 21.10
C GLU A 49 3.22 -0.83 19.62
N THR A 50 4.41 -1.31 19.24
CA THR A 50 4.72 -1.70 17.87
C THR A 50 5.47 -3.02 17.83
N TYR A 51 5.21 -3.81 16.79
CA TYR A 51 5.92 -5.04 16.48
C TYR A 51 6.51 -4.97 15.07
N VAL A 52 7.79 -5.28 14.92
CA VAL A 52 8.47 -5.24 13.61
C VAL A 52 8.53 -6.62 13.00
N LEU A 53 8.04 -6.76 11.77
CA LEU A 53 8.20 -7.94 10.93
C LEU A 53 9.07 -7.60 9.72
N THR A 54 10.21 -8.28 9.61
CA THR A 54 11.14 -8.09 8.49
C THR A 54 11.02 -9.23 7.49
N PHE A 55 10.52 -8.94 6.31
CA PHE A 55 10.37 -9.90 5.21
C PHE A 55 10.15 -9.18 3.87
N ASP A 56 10.36 -9.90 2.77
CA ASP A 56 9.96 -9.47 1.42
C ASP A 56 8.55 -10.02 1.12
N VAL A 57 7.60 -9.11 0.85
CA VAL A 57 6.21 -9.51 0.55
C VAL A 57 6.12 -10.37 -0.72
N SER A 58 7.07 -10.27 -1.64
CA SER A 58 7.10 -11.04 -2.90
C SER A 58 7.52 -12.50 -2.70
N VAL A 59 7.99 -12.88 -1.51
CA VAL A 59 8.47 -14.24 -1.18
C VAL A 59 7.48 -14.92 -0.24
N LEU A 60 6.66 -15.82 -0.75
CA LEU A 60 5.60 -16.50 0.03
C LEU A 60 6.12 -17.11 1.33
N ALA A 61 7.24 -17.86 1.27
CA ALA A 61 7.79 -18.52 2.45
C ALA A 61 8.23 -17.54 3.55
N GLU A 62 8.73 -16.34 3.17
CA GLU A 62 9.06 -15.29 4.14
C GLU A 62 7.81 -14.71 4.78
N VAL A 63 6.74 -14.47 4.00
CA VAL A 63 5.45 -14.01 4.51
C VAL A 63 4.88 -15.01 5.51
N GLU A 64 4.80 -16.29 5.14
CA GLU A 64 4.27 -17.36 6.00
C GLU A 64 5.07 -17.47 7.30
N THR A 65 6.41 -17.44 7.22
CA THR A 65 7.29 -17.48 8.39
C THR A 65 7.07 -16.27 9.29
N ALA A 66 7.02 -15.07 8.72
CA ALA A 66 6.85 -13.83 9.47
C ALA A 66 5.51 -13.80 10.24
N PHE A 67 4.39 -14.09 9.56
CA PHE A 67 3.08 -14.06 10.21
C PHE A 67 2.87 -15.21 11.20
N SER A 68 3.43 -16.40 10.95
CA SER A 68 3.40 -17.51 11.92
C SER A 68 4.21 -17.22 13.19
N SER A 69 5.26 -16.40 13.09
CA SER A 69 6.10 -15.99 14.22
C SER A 69 5.48 -14.89 15.11
N LEU A 70 4.36 -14.30 14.71
CA LEU A 70 3.70 -13.28 15.52
C LEU A 70 3.28 -13.84 16.89
N PRO A 71 3.65 -13.17 17.99
CA PRO A 71 3.12 -13.51 19.30
C PRO A 71 1.60 -13.42 19.33
N GLU A 72 0.95 -14.21 20.16
CA GLU A 72 -0.52 -14.30 20.26
C GLU A 72 -1.18 -12.92 20.42
N ALA A 73 -0.58 -12.06 21.24
CA ALA A 73 -1.08 -10.70 21.48
C ALA A 73 -1.12 -9.79 20.23
N TRP A 74 -0.46 -10.21 19.13
CA TRP A 74 -0.33 -9.44 17.88
C TRP A 74 -1.08 -10.07 16.71
N LYS A 75 -1.66 -11.27 16.89
CA LYS A 75 -2.34 -12.00 15.81
C LYS A 75 -3.70 -11.40 15.44
N SER A 76 -4.37 -10.71 16.38
CA SER A 76 -5.69 -10.11 16.16
C SER A 76 -5.62 -8.81 15.37
N ILE A 77 -5.18 -8.86 14.11
CA ILE A 77 -5.05 -7.69 13.24
C ILE A 77 -6.44 -7.20 12.83
N ASP A 78 -6.77 -5.94 13.17
CA ASP A 78 -8.06 -5.31 12.87
C ASP A 78 -8.03 -4.57 11.52
N VAL A 79 -6.87 -4.02 11.17
CA VAL A 79 -6.67 -3.29 9.91
C VAL A 79 -5.44 -3.83 9.21
N LEU A 80 -5.57 -4.21 7.93
CA LEU A 80 -4.45 -4.53 7.07
C LEU A 80 -4.33 -3.45 6.00
N VAL A 81 -3.17 -2.80 5.92
CA VAL A 81 -2.84 -1.85 4.84
C VAL A 81 -1.81 -2.48 3.92
N ASN A 82 -2.26 -2.99 2.79
CA ASN A 82 -1.42 -3.49 1.70
C ASN A 82 -0.88 -2.30 0.90
N ASN A 83 0.19 -1.69 1.43
CA ASN A 83 0.85 -0.53 0.85
C ASN A 83 2.15 -0.89 0.12
N ALA A 84 2.82 -1.99 0.47
CA ALA A 84 4.04 -2.39 -0.23
C ALA A 84 3.80 -2.50 -1.74
N GLY A 85 4.62 -1.82 -2.51
CA GLY A 85 4.54 -1.79 -3.96
C GLY A 85 5.67 -1.00 -4.57
N ASN A 86 5.95 -1.26 -5.84
CA ASN A 86 7.00 -0.59 -6.60
C ASN A 86 6.59 -0.35 -8.05
N ALA A 87 7.40 0.43 -8.75
CA ALA A 87 7.46 0.47 -10.20
C ALA A 87 8.93 0.45 -10.64
N HIS A 88 9.20 -0.17 -11.76
CA HIS A 88 10.52 -0.24 -12.36
C HIS A 88 10.43 0.13 -13.83
N GLY A 89 11.30 1.03 -14.24
CA GLY A 89 11.36 1.49 -15.62
C GLY A 89 10.13 2.28 -16.09
N LEU A 90 10.26 2.81 -17.29
CA LEU A 90 9.21 3.48 -18.05
C LEU A 90 9.60 3.38 -19.52
N GLY A 91 9.06 2.40 -20.22
CA GLY A 91 9.42 2.12 -21.60
C GLY A 91 8.32 1.38 -22.35
N PRO A 92 8.38 1.40 -23.69
CA PRO A 92 7.40 0.72 -24.52
C PRO A 92 7.50 -0.80 -24.36
N ILE A 93 6.38 -1.50 -24.58
CA ILE A 93 6.26 -2.94 -24.29
C ILE A 93 7.27 -3.81 -25.06
N GLN A 94 7.61 -3.42 -26.29
CA GLN A 94 8.52 -4.21 -27.14
C GLN A 94 10.01 -4.16 -26.71
N SER A 95 10.37 -3.29 -25.78
CA SER A 95 11.76 -3.13 -25.30
C SER A 95 11.86 -3.05 -23.77
N GLY A 96 10.82 -3.46 -23.07
CA GLY A 96 10.83 -3.49 -21.61
C GLY A 96 11.72 -4.60 -21.06
N ASP A 97 12.24 -4.37 -19.86
CA ASP A 97 13.03 -5.36 -19.13
C ASP A 97 12.10 -6.36 -18.41
N VAL A 98 12.22 -7.65 -18.75
CA VAL A 98 11.38 -8.70 -18.14
C VAL A 98 11.59 -8.80 -16.62
N ALA A 99 12.82 -8.59 -16.13
CA ALA A 99 13.10 -8.61 -14.71
C ALA A 99 12.38 -7.46 -13.95
N ASP A 100 12.25 -6.28 -14.58
CA ASP A 100 11.45 -5.17 -14.06
C ASP A 100 9.95 -5.53 -14.02
N TRP A 101 9.47 -6.25 -15.04
CA TRP A 101 8.07 -6.68 -15.09
C TRP A 101 7.75 -7.70 -14.00
N ASP A 102 8.60 -8.72 -13.85
CA ASP A 102 8.46 -9.75 -12.82
C ASP A 102 8.50 -9.11 -11.43
N ALA A 103 9.45 -8.20 -11.19
CA ALA A 103 9.55 -7.49 -9.91
C ALA A 103 8.28 -6.68 -9.59
N MET A 104 7.65 -6.03 -10.59
CA MET A 104 6.39 -5.32 -10.39
C MET A 104 5.22 -6.26 -10.11
N MET A 105 5.09 -7.37 -10.84
CA MET A 105 4.00 -8.32 -10.63
C MET A 105 4.15 -9.03 -9.28
N HIS A 106 5.32 -9.55 -8.95
CA HIS A 106 5.56 -10.22 -7.67
C HIS A 106 5.37 -9.29 -6.47
N MET A 107 5.82 -8.03 -6.55
CA MET A 107 5.66 -7.10 -5.44
C MET A 107 4.22 -6.59 -5.30
N ASN A 108 3.61 -6.13 -6.41
CA ASN A 108 2.34 -5.41 -6.35
C ASN A 108 1.12 -6.35 -6.30
N VAL A 109 1.24 -7.57 -6.86
CA VAL A 109 0.12 -8.53 -6.99
C VAL A 109 0.31 -9.69 -6.04
N ASP A 110 1.38 -10.48 -6.22
CA ASP A 110 1.60 -11.67 -5.41
C ASP A 110 1.80 -11.30 -3.93
N GLY A 111 2.59 -10.25 -3.66
CA GLY A 111 2.84 -9.77 -2.30
C GLY A 111 1.57 -9.35 -1.57
N LEU A 112 0.66 -8.65 -2.27
CA LEU A 112 -0.65 -8.31 -1.72
C LEU A 112 -1.47 -9.56 -1.40
N LEU A 113 -1.49 -10.55 -2.31
CA LEU A 113 -2.21 -11.81 -2.12
C LEU A 113 -1.64 -12.62 -0.95
N TYR A 114 -0.32 -12.77 -0.86
CA TYR A 114 0.35 -13.54 0.18
C TYR A 114 0.07 -12.97 1.57
N VAL A 115 0.24 -11.66 1.74
CA VAL A 115 -0.04 -10.99 3.02
C VAL A 115 -1.52 -11.05 3.36
N SER A 116 -2.41 -10.81 2.39
CA SER A 116 -3.86 -10.92 2.61
C SER A 116 -4.25 -12.32 3.04
N ARG A 117 -3.72 -13.38 2.39
CA ARG A 117 -3.97 -14.78 2.75
C ARG A 117 -3.50 -15.11 4.18
N ALA A 118 -2.40 -14.53 4.63
CA ALA A 118 -1.89 -14.74 5.98
C ALA A 118 -2.78 -14.07 7.05
N VAL A 119 -3.44 -12.96 6.72
CA VAL A 119 -4.23 -12.16 7.70
C VAL A 119 -5.72 -12.48 7.67
N ILE A 120 -6.32 -12.74 6.52
CA ILE A 120 -7.78 -12.92 6.35
C ILE A 120 -8.38 -14.01 7.27
N PRO A 121 -7.77 -15.20 7.47
CA PRO A 121 -8.40 -16.25 8.26
C PRO A 121 -8.80 -15.81 9.67
N GLN A 122 -7.93 -15.10 10.39
CA GLN A 122 -8.24 -14.61 11.73
C GLN A 122 -9.29 -13.47 11.74
N MET A 123 -9.40 -12.70 10.64
CA MET A 123 -10.49 -11.72 10.48
C MET A 123 -11.83 -12.42 10.29
N ILE A 124 -11.88 -13.51 9.51
CA ILE A 124 -13.07 -14.33 9.30
C ILE A 124 -13.53 -14.96 10.62
N GLU A 125 -12.61 -15.54 11.38
CA GLU A 125 -12.91 -16.14 12.69
C GLU A 125 -13.53 -15.13 13.66
N ARG A 126 -12.99 -13.91 13.71
CA ARG A 126 -13.48 -12.82 14.56
C ARG A 126 -14.68 -12.07 13.98
N LYS A 127 -15.06 -12.34 12.72
CA LYS A 127 -16.13 -11.66 11.95
C LYS A 127 -15.95 -10.12 11.95
N THR A 128 -14.73 -9.67 11.87
CA THR A 128 -14.38 -8.26 11.84
C THR A 128 -13.00 -8.04 11.21
N GLY A 129 -12.85 -6.97 10.47
CA GLY A 129 -11.60 -6.57 9.85
C GLY A 129 -11.79 -5.47 8.82
N HIS A 130 -10.70 -4.80 8.48
CA HIS A 130 -10.67 -3.84 7.38
C HIS A 130 -9.38 -3.99 6.59
N ILE A 131 -9.49 -4.36 5.32
CA ILE A 131 -8.37 -4.45 4.39
C ILE A 131 -8.36 -3.21 3.51
N ILE A 132 -7.24 -2.51 3.44
CA ILE A 132 -7.02 -1.35 2.57
C ILE A 132 -5.90 -1.68 1.60
N ASN A 133 -6.22 -1.70 0.32
CA ASN A 133 -5.27 -1.96 -0.76
C ASN A 133 -4.86 -0.64 -1.45
N LEU A 134 -3.56 -0.43 -1.62
CA LEU A 134 -3.03 0.72 -2.37
C LEU A 134 -2.84 0.35 -3.84
N SER A 135 -3.81 0.79 -4.67
CA SER A 135 -3.69 0.79 -6.12
C SER A 135 -2.96 2.05 -6.61
N SER A 136 -3.42 2.64 -7.68
CA SER A 136 -2.96 3.89 -8.30
C SER A 136 -3.99 4.34 -9.33
N ILE A 137 -3.97 5.63 -9.70
CA ILE A 137 -4.64 6.08 -10.93
C ILE A 137 -4.22 5.24 -12.15
N ALA A 138 -3.00 4.70 -12.15
CA ALA A 138 -2.47 3.79 -13.15
C ALA A 138 -3.27 2.48 -13.27
N GLY A 139 -3.94 2.03 -12.20
CA GLY A 139 -4.84 0.86 -12.24
C GLY A 139 -6.17 1.14 -12.91
N LYS A 140 -6.56 2.40 -13.01
CA LYS A 140 -7.83 2.86 -13.61
C LYS A 140 -7.64 3.42 -15.02
N GLN A 141 -6.48 3.97 -15.31
CA GLN A 141 -6.17 4.63 -16.58
C GLN A 141 -4.74 4.28 -17.01
N VAL A 142 -4.62 3.64 -18.15
CA VAL A 142 -3.32 3.27 -18.73
C VAL A 142 -2.68 4.50 -19.38
N TYR A 143 -1.37 4.62 -19.22
CA TYR A 143 -0.58 5.68 -19.86
C TYR A 143 0.60 5.10 -20.65
N PRO A 144 1.11 5.83 -21.67
CA PRO A 144 2.23 5.36 -22.50
C PRO A 144 3.44 4.97 -21.66
N ASN A 145 4.08 3.86 -22.04
CA ASN A 145 5.28 3.31 -21.40
C ASN A 145 5.07 2.78 -19.95
N GLY A 146 3.87 2.89 -19.36
CA GLY A 146 3.57 2.41 -18.01
C GLY A 146 2.91 1.02 -17.98
N ASN A 147 2.89 0.31 -19.08
CA ASN A 147 2.10 -0.89 -19.38
C ASN A 147 1.99 -1.93 -18.24
N VAL A 148 3.11 -2.53 -17.81
CA VAL A 148 3.09 -3.58 -16.77
C VAL A 148 2.79 -3.00 -15.37
N TYR A 149 3.27 -1.80 -15.06
CA TYR A 149 2.87 -1.14 -13.82
C TYR A 149 1.35 -0.90 -13.79
N CYS A 150 0.78 -0.38 -14.87
CA CYS A 150 -0.67 -0.20 -14.99
C CYS A 150 -1.41 -1.54 -14.86
N ALA A 151 -0.93 -2.60 -15.51
CA ALA A 151 -1.51 -3.94 -15.40
C ALA A 151 -1.47 -4.46 -13.95
N SER A 152 -0.35 -4.32 -13.25
CA SER A 152 -0.22 -4.73 -11.85
C SER A 152 -1.19 -3.97 -10.92
N LYS A 153 -1.40 -2.67 -11.17
CA LYS A 153 -2.33 -1.86 -10.38
C LYS A 153 -3.79 -2.10 -10.77
N ALA A 154 -4.07 -2.44 -12.04
CA ALA A 154 -5.40 -2.91 -12.46
C ALA A 154 -5.75 -4.27 -11.83
N ALA A 155 -4.76 -5.15 -11.66
CA ALA A 155 -4.96 -6.38 -10.89
C ALA A 155 -5.33 -6.09 -9.43
N VAL A 156 -4.70 -5.11 -8.76
CA VAL A 156 -5.07 -4.69 -7.40
C VAL A 156 -6.51 -4.17 -7.34
N GLU A 157 -6.98 -3.42 -8.35
CA GLU A 157 -8.38 -2.98 -8.46
C GLU A 157 -9.35 -4.19 -8.48
N ALA A 158 -9.08 -5.14 -9.38
CA ALA A 158 -9.91 -6.34 -9.53
C ALA A 158 -9.88 -7.21 -8.27
N LEU A 159 -8.70 -7.44 -7.67
CA LEU A 159 -8.55 -8.19 -6.43
C LEU A 159 -9.30 -7.53 -5.26
N SER A 160 -9.26 -6.20 -5.16
CA SER A 160 -10.00 -5.47 -4.13
C SER A 160 -11.50 -5.65 -4.27
N GLN A 161 -12.02 -5.68 -5.50
CA GLN A 161 -13.42 -5.95 -5.77
C GLN A 161 -13.79 -7.40 -5.44
N GLY A 162 -12.97 -8.38 -5.85
CA GLY A 162 -13.16 -9.80 -5.54
C GLY A 162 -13.15 -10.06 -4.03
N MET A 163 -12.11 -9.60 -3.32
CA MET A 163 -12.04 -9.71 -1.87
C MET A 163 -13.26 -9.11 -1.16
N ARG A 164 -13.79 -8.00 -1.66
CA ARG A 164 -15.00 -7.38 -1.09
C ARG A 164 -16.22 -8.28 -1.22
N GLN A 165 -16.37 -8.95 -2.36
CA GLN A 165 -17.48 -9.88 -2.60
C GLN A 165 -17.36 -11.13 -1.72
N ASP A 166 -16.15 -11.68 -1.60
CA ASP A 166 -15.92 -12.90 -0.83
C ASP A 166 -16.02 -12.69 0.68
N LEU A 167 -15.64 -11.50 1.17
CA LEU A 167 -15.45 -11.23 2.59
C LEU A 167 -16.60 -10.47 3.26
N ASN A 168 -17.56 -9.91 2.51
CA ASN A 168 -18.66 -9.16 3.08
C ASN A 168 -19.55 -10.01 4.00
N VAL A 169 -19.75 -11.29 3.66
CA VAL A 169 -20.52 -12.25 4.47
C VAL A 169 -19.88 -12.54 5.83
N HIS A 170 -18.60 -12.21 5.97
CA HIS A 170 -17.83 -12.35 7.20
C HIS A 170 -17.70 -11.02 7.99
N GLY A 171 -18.37 -9.95 7.55
CA GLY A 171 -18.32 -8.64 8.21
C GLY A 171 -16.99 -7.89 8.02
N ILE A 172 -16.19 -8.26 7.02
CA ILE A 172 -14.90 -7.66 6.72
C ILE A 172 -15.05 -6.60 5.64
N LYS A 173 -14.52 -5.40 5.91
CA LYS A 173 -14.48 -4.31 4.93
C LYS A 173 -13.26 -4.44 4.03
N VAL A 174 -13.43 -4.16 2.73
CA VAL A 174 -12.32 -4.07 1.78
C VAL A 174 -12.42 -2.77 1.01
N SER A 175 -11.37 -1.98 1.09
CA SER A 175 -11.24 -0.67 0.46
C SER A 175 -10.07 -0.64 -0.50
N ASN A 176 -10.21 0.12 -1.57
CA ASN A 176 -9.15 0.39 -2.51
C ASN A 176 -8.89 1.89 -2.59
N ILE A 177 -7.63 2.29 -2.59
CA ILE A 177 -7.21 3.68 -2.79
C ILE A 177 -6.34 3.75 -4.03
N ALA A 178 -6.70 4.64 -4.95
CA ALA A 178 -6.00 4.90 -6.21
C ALA A 178 -5.40 6.31 -6.20
N PRO A 179 -4.19 6.53 -5.66
CA PRO A 179 -3.54 7.82 -5.68
C PRO A 179 -3.06 8.21 -7.08
N GLY A 180 -3.06 9.52 -7.36
CA GLY A 180 -2.33 10.12 -8.46
C GLY A 180 -0.84 10.31 -8.15
N ALA A 181 -0.28 11.43 -8.56
CA ALA A 181 1.12 11.76 -8.34
C ALA A 181 1.37 12.12 -6.86
N VAL A 182 2.03 11.23 -6.12
CA VAL A 182 2.46 11.43 -4.73
C VAL A 182 3.97 11.57 -4.69
N ASN A 183 4.47 12.69 -4.21
CA ASN A 183 5.91 12.90 -4.05
C ASN A 183 6.45 12.09 -2.86
N THR A 184 7.09 10.98 -3.19
CA THR A 184 7.74 10.05 -2.25
C THR A 184 9.01 9.49 -2.89
N GLY A 185 9.74 8.62 -2.21
CA GLY A 185 10.87 7.89 -2.79
C GLY A 185 10.51 6.91 -3.92
N PHE A 186 9.25 6.82 -4.31
CA PHE A 186 8.76 5.91 -5.34
C PHE A 186 9.38 6.17 -6.72
N SER A 187 9.46 7.44 -7.13
CA SER A 187 10.05 7.82 -8.42
C SER A 187 11.55 7.50 -8.50
N GLN A 188 12.28 7.62 -7.38
CA GLN A 188 13.68 7.22 -7.31
C GLN A 188 13.87 5.71 -7.56
N VAL A 189 12.99 4.88 -6.97
CA VAL A 189 12.99 3.43 -7.22
C VAL A 189 12.65 3.13 -8.67
N ARG A 190 11.61 3.78 -9.21
CA ARG A 190 11.16 3.60 -10.59
C ARG A 190 12.26 3.88 -11.61
N PHE A 191 13.02 4.92 -11.40
CA PHE A 191 14.09 5.33 -12.31
C PHE A 191 15.48 4.85 -11.87
N LYS A 192 15.54 3.82 -11.01
CA LYS A 192 16.78 3.14 -10.60
C LYS A 192 17.84 4.13 -10.08
N GLY A 193 17.41 5.18 -9.35
CA GLY A 193 18.27 6.21 -8.78
C GLY A 193 18.55 7.43 -9.68
N ASP A 194 18.00 7.50 -10.90
CA ASP A 194 18.09 8.69 -11.75
C ASP A 194 17.26 9.84 -11.15
N GLN A 195 17.93 10.68 -10.37
CA GLN A 195 17.30 11.79 -9.64
C GLN A 195 16.65 12.78 -10.57
N ALA A 196 17.27 13.10 -11.71
CA ALA A 196 16.73 14.07 -12.67
C ALA A 196 15.38 13.63 -13.24
N LYS A 197 15.27 12.34 -13.60
CA LYS A 197 13.98 11.77 -14.05
C LYS A 197 12.96 11.69 -12.92
N ALA A 198 13.39 11.39 -11.70
CA ALA A 198 12.51 11.33 -10.55
C ALA A 198 11.90 12.70 -10.23
N ASP A 199 12.71 13.77 -10.26
CA ASP A 199 12.29 15.14 -10.00
C ASP A 199 11.39 15.69 -11.12
N ALA A 200 11.68 15.34 -12.37
CA ALA A 200 10.90 15.77 -13.54
C ALA A 200 9.42 15.29 -13.48
N VAL A 201 9.13 14.21 -12.76
CA VAL A 201 7.75 13.73 -12.55
C VAL A 201 6.89 14.82 -11.90
N TYR A 202 7.46 15.54 -10.95
CA TYR A 202 6.74 16.50 -10.10
C TYR A 202 6.97 17.97 -10.49
N ALA A 203 7.76 18.23 -11.52
CA ALA A 203 8.06 19.60 -11.96
C ALA A 203 6.79 20.34 -12.44
N GLY A 204 6.64 21.60 -12.03
CA GLY A 204 5.59 22.51 -12.49
C GLY A 204 4.20 22.29 -11.90
N PHE A 205 4.04 21.53 -10.82
CA PHE A 205 2.79 21.44 -10.06
C PHE A 205 3.04 20.97 -8.62
N GLU A 206 2.06 21.18 -7.75
CA GLU A 206 2.09 20.67 -6.38
C GLU A 206 1.52 19.25 -6.34
N PRO A 207 2.37 18.22 -6.13
CA PRO A 207 1.91 16.83 -6.01
C PRO A 207 1.30 16.57 -4.63
N LEU A 208 0.57 15.45 -4.49
CA LEU A 208 0.25 14.93 -3.18
C LEU A 208 1.52 14.59 -2.41
N VAL A 209 1.45 14.71 -1.10
CA VAL A 209 2.46 14.15 -0.19
C VAL A 209 1.93 12.87 0.47
N ALA A 210 2.84 12.07 1.03
CA ALA A 210 2.47 10.80 1.66
C ALA A 210 1.38 10.96 2.74
N LYS A 211 1.39 12.09 3.45
CA LYS A 211 0.42 12.40 4.50
C LYS A 211 -1.01 12.55 3.98
N ASP A 212 -1.22 13.08 2.78
CA ASP A 212 -2.56 13.24 2.21
C ASP A 212 -3.25 11.88 2.03
N VAL A 213 -2.48 10.88 1.56
CA VAL A 213 -2.99 9.50 1.42
C VAL A 213 -3.17 8.84 2.79
N ALA A 214 -2.27 9.08 3.74
CA ALA A 214 -2.37 8.55 5.09
C ALA A 214 -3.59 9.11 5.85
N ASP A 215 -3.90 10.40 5.69
CA ASP A 215 -5.10 11.02 6.28
C ASP A 215 -6.38 10.43 5.68
N LEU A 216 -6.40 10.12 4.38
CA LEU A 216 -7.50 9.40 3.74
C LEU A 216 -7.64 7.98 4.32
N ILE A 217 -6.53 7.24 4.47
CA ILE A 217 -6.53 5.92 5.13
C ILE A 217 -7.13 6.02 6.53
N ARG A 218 -6.69 7.00 7.33
CA ARG A 218 -7.24 7.27 8.66
C ARG A 218 -8.75 7.48 8.61
N TYR A 219 -9.23 8.36 7.73
CA TYR A 219 -10.66 8.63 7.59
C TYR A 219 -11.46 7.35 7.29
N MET A 220 -10.94 6.50 6.38
CA MET A 220 -11.59 5.23 6.01
C MET A 220 -11.58 4.22 7.16
N VAL A 221 -10.49 4.13 7.92
CA VAL A 221 -10.36 3.24 9.09
C VAL A 221 -11.29 3.67 10.23
N MET A 222 -11.42 4.98 10.45
CA MET A 222 -12.25 5.55 11.51
C MET A 222 -13.73 5.65 11.16
N ALA A 223 -14.12 5.35 9.92
CA ALA A 223 -15.51 5.32 9.50
C ALA A 223 -16.32 4.30 10.33
N PRO A 224 -17.62 4.57 10.62
CA PRO A 224 -18.48 3.67 11.38
C PRO A 224 -18.45 2.22 10.83
N ALA A 225 -18.69 1.25 11.70
CA ALA A 225 -18.56 -0.18 11.38
C ALA A 225 -19.38 -0.61 10.13
N HIS A 226 -20.57 -0.04 9.96
CA HIS A 226 -21.47 -0.32 8.84
C HIS A 226 -21.11 0.42 7.55
N VAL A 227 -20.14 1.34 7.59
CA VAL A 227 -19.67 2.12 6.42
C VAL A 227 -18.42 1.51 5.86
N ASN A 228 -18.47 1.13 4.59
CA ASN A 228 -17.29 0.75 3.80
C ASN A 228 -17.09 1.75 2.66
N ILE A 229 -16.02 2.53 2.73
CA ILE A 229 -15.59 3.39 1.63
C ILE A 229 -14.81 2.50 0.67
N ALA A 230 -15.50 2.00 -0.34
CA ALA A 230 -15.07 0.85 -1.12
C ALA A 230 -13.96 1.15 -2.12
N ASP A 231 -13.99 2.34 -2.73
CA ASP A 231 -13.05 2.76 -3.77
C ASP A 231 -12.91 4.28 -3.77
N VAL A 232 -11.67 4.76 -3.75
CA VAL A 232 -11.39 6.20 -3.78
C VAL A 232 -10.20 6.50 -4.69
N THR A 233 -10.38 7.48 -5.57
CA THR A 233 -9.28 8.10 -6.30
C THR A 233 -8.96 9.45 -5.64
N ILE A 234 -7.68 9.67 -5.31
CA ILE A 234 -7.18 10.94 -4.76
C ILE A 234 -6.10 11.50 -5.67
N LEU A 235 -6.28 12.73 -6.13
CA LEU A 235 -5.42 13.38 -7.10
C LEU A 235 -4.94 14.73 -6.58
N PRO A 236 -3.74 15.19 -6.97
CA PRO A 236 -3.41 16.61 -6.89
C PRO A 236 -4.44 17.44 -7.65
N THR A 237 -4.75 18.64 -7.21
CA THR A 237 -5.69 19.52 -7.92
C THR A 237 -5.28 19.79 -9.38
N ALA A 238 -3.98 19.81 -9.65
CA ALA A 238 -3.44 19.98 -11.00
C ALA A 238 -3.57 18.76 -11.90
N GLN A 239 -3.87 17.58 -11.35
CA GLN A 239 -3.94 16.32 -12.11
C GLN A 239 -5.39 15.95 -12.43
N ALA A 240 -5.77 15.93 -13.70
CA ALA A 240 -7.10 15.55 -14.16
C ALA A 240 -7.20 14.06 -14.54
N SER A 241 -6.09 13.45 -15.00
CA SER A 241 -6.03 12.03 -15.40
C SER A 241 -4.61 11.46 -15.23
N ALA A 242 -4.41 10.19 -15.57
CA ALA A 242 -3.07 9.60 -15.55
C ALA A 242 -2.05 10.31 -16.51
N THR A 243 -2.55 11.01 -17.52
CA THR A 243 -1.73 11.67 -18.55
C THR A 243 -1.89 13.18 -18.59
N GLN A 244 -2.93 13.73 -17.96
CA GLN A 244 -3.23 15.16 -18.03
C GLN A 244 -2.91 15.83 -16.68
N ILE A 245 -1.83 16.57 -16.64
CA ILE A 245 -1.42 17.39 -15.50
C ILE A 245 -1.22 18.83 -15.99
N ASN A 246 -1.88 19.78 -15.35
CA ASN A 246 -1.65 21.21 -15.57
C ASN A 246 -0.33 21.61 -14.88
N ARG A 247 0.67 21.99 -15.68
CA ARG A 247 1.99 22.42 -15.20
C ARG A 247 2.14 23.91 -15.43
N ILE A 248 2.64 24.60 -14.43
CA ILE A 248 2.86 26.05 -14.44
C ILE A 248 4.35 26.33 -14.64
#